data_0585dfd36abffd8be07e6b6b7973618b
#
_entry.id   0585dfd36abffd8be07e6b6b7973618b
#
_cell.length_a   1.000
_cell.length_b   1.000
_cell.length_c   1.000
_cell.angle_alpha   90.00
_cell.angle_beta   90.00
_cell.angle_gamma   90.00
#
_symmetry.space_group_name_H-M   'P 1'
#
loop_
_entity.id
_entity.type
_entity.pdbx_description
1 polymer ?
#
loop_
_entity_poly.entity_id
_entity_poly.type
_entity_poly.pdbx_seq_one_letter_code
_entity_poly.pdbx_strand_id
1 'polypeptide(L)'
;MVHKNILRFMLNIFSSSQLVLTYFILAIAIVFNNTFALFLFFTQIFKTFILFYPKKIFKDSSLGNRPKGAYDCNLFNCGGKPNTGAIISGHMTSITMLFTSLLLSMNVADIFNKKILMLGSFIIITTGISRFLTKCHTLFQIVLGCFTGIILGFTSFKIQSLITNNRFNKDKNKVLNIFKLI
;
A
#
# COMPACT_ATOMS: atom_id res chain seq x y z
N MET A 1 -19.86 6.07 24.89
CA MET A 1 -18.52 5.43 24.95
C MET A 1 -18.37 4.34 23.90
N VAL A 2 -19.35 3.47 23.69
CA VAL A 2 -19.32 2.34 22.72
C VAL A 2 -19.07 2.79 21.27
N HIS A 3 -19.77 3.83 20.77
CA HIS A 3 -19.58 4.33 19.40
C HIS A 3 -18.15 4.79 19.08
N LYS A 4 -17.45 5.41 20.04
CA LYS A 4 -16.04 5.80 19.83
C LYS A 4 -15.11 4.58 19.65
N ASN A 5 -15.36 3.51 20.38
CA ASN A 5 -14.55 2.29 20.28
C ASN A 5 -14.80 1.54 18.98
N ILE A 6 -16.05 1.48 18.50
CA ILE A 6 -16.39 0.86 17.20
C ILE A 6 -15.74 1.63 16.06
N LEU A 7 -15.90 2.96 16.04
CA LEU A 7 -15.27 3.79 15.02
C LEU A 7 -13.73 3.60 15.00
N ARG A 8 -13.10 3.61 16.17
CA ARG A 8 -11.65 3.39 16.29
C ARG A 8 -11.24 2.00 15.77
N PHE A 9 -12.02 0.97 16.10
CA PHE A 9 -11.79 -0.39 15.61
C PHE A 9 -11.86 -0.46 14.08
N MET A 10 -12.91 0.13 13.46
CA MET A 10 -13.06 0.19 12.01
C MET A 10 -11.90 0.94 11.33
N LEU A 11 -11.50 2.08 11.89
CA LEU A 11 -10.36 2.84 11.37
C LEU A 11 -9.05 2.05 11.43
N ASN A 12 -8.86 1.23 12.46
CA ASN A 12 -7.69 0.38 12.60
C ASN A 12 -7.68 -0.76 11.57
N ILE A 13 -8.84 -1.36 11.27
CA ILE A 13 -8.95 -2.36 10.19
C ILE A 13 -8.52 -1.76 8.86
N PHE A 14 -9.06 -0.60 8.47
CA PHE A 14 -8.67 0.05 7.22
C PHE A 14 -7.20 0.50 7.23
N SER A 15 -6.69 0.94 8.36
CA SER A 15 -5.29 1.28 8.52
C SER A 15 -4.36 0.05 8.37
N SER A 16 -4.81 -1.13 8.78
CA SER A 16 -4.01 -2.37 8.67
C SER A 16 -4.07 -3.03 7.30
N SER A 17 -4.96 -2.59 6.40
CA SER A 17 -5.17 -3.19 5.07
C SER A 17 -3.86 -3.37 4.27
N GLN A 18 -2.93 -2.43 4.38
CA GLN A 18 -1.60 -2.54 3.76
C GLN A 18 -0.84 -3.78 4.22
N LEU A 19 -0.81 -4.04 5.53
CA LEU A 19 -0.09 -5.19 6.09
C LEU A 19 -0.77 -6.49 5.70
N VAL A 20 -2.10 -6.54 5.80
CA VAL A 20 -2.88 -7.71 5.39
C VAL A 20 -2.59 -8.05 3.93
N LEU A 21 -2.63 -7.08 3.02
CA LEU A 21 -2.31 -7.30 1.60
C LEU A 21 -0.86 -7.76 1.40
N THR A 22 0.09 -7.17 2.11
CA THR A 22 1.51 -7.55 1.99
C THR A 22 1.75 -8.99 2.44
N TYR A 23 1.19 -9.39 3.59
CA TYR A 23 1.32 -10.77 4.07
C TYR A 23 0.52 -11.76 3.23
N PHE A 24 -0.63 -11.36 2.69
CA PHE A 24 -1.40 -12.19 1.77
C PHE A 24 -0.59 -12.49 0.49
N ILE A 25 0.07 -11.48 -0.07
CA ILE A 25 0.97 -11.64 -1.22
C ILE A 25 2.14 -12.57 -0.88
N LEU A 26 2.73 -12.44 0.32
CA LEU A 26 3.79 -13.35 0.78
C LEU A 26 3.27 -14.80 0.92
N ALA A 27 2.08 -14.98 1.48
CA ALA A 27 1.46 -16.30 1.58
C ALA A 27 1.25 -16.94 0.19
N ILE A 28 0.75 -16.18 -0.79
CA ILE A 28 0.65 -16.64 -2.18
C ILE A 28 2.03 -17.03 -2.73
N ALA A 29 3.06 -16.24 -2.47
CA ALA A 29 4.42 -16.50 -2.94
C ALA A 29 4.96 -17.84 -2.40
N ILE A 30 4.75 -18.10 -1.11
CA ILE A 30 5.26 -19.29 -0.44
C ILE A 30 4.41 -20.53 -0.78
N VAL A 31 3.09 -20.47 -0.58
CA VAL A 31 2.19 -21.62 -0.73
C VAL A 31 2.16 -22.12 -2.18
N PHE A 32 2.12 -21.20 -3.14
CA PHE A 32 2.06 -21.55 -4.56
C PHE A 32 3.40 -21.46 -5.28
N ASN A 33 4.51 -21.27 -4.53
CA ASN A 33 5.86 -21.08 -5.10
C ASN A 33 5.85 -20.09 -6.28
N ASN A 34 5.16 -18.94 -6.09
CA ASN A 34 4.85 -18.00 -7.14
C ASN A 34 5.86 -16.85 -7.17
N THR A 35 6.69 -16.82 -8.22
CA THR A 35 7.78 -15.84 -8.37
C THR A 35 7.28 -14.42 -8.60
N PHE A 36 6.11 -14.24 -9.24
CA PHE A 36 5.52 -12.92 -9.42
C PHE A 36 5.00 -12.34 -8.09
N ALA A 37 4.33 -13.14 -7.26
CA ALA A 37 3.91 -12.72 -5.93
C ALA A 37 5.12 -12.39 -5.04
N LEU A 38 6.20 -13.17 -5.12
CA LEU A 38 7.45 -12.89 -4.42
C LEU A 38 8.07 -11.55 -4.87
N PHE A 39 8.06 -11.26 -6.17
CA PHE A 39 8.49 -9.98 -6.69
C PHE A 39 7.65 -8.81 -6.11
N LEU A 40 6.33 -8.93 -6.10
CA LEU A 40 5.45 -7.90 -5.51
C LEU A 40 5.72 -7.70 -4.01
N PHE A 41 5.99 -8.77 -3.28
CA PHE A 41 6.38 -8.68 -1.87
C PHE A 41 7.69 -7.91 -1.69
N PHE A 42 8.72 -8.21 -2.45
CA PHE A 42 10.01 -7.50 -2.37
C PHE A 42 9.88 -6.02 -2.77
N THR A 43 9.00 -5.67 -3.70
CA THR A 43 8.76 -4.26 -4.02
C THR A 43 8.16 -3.50 -2.84
N GLN A 44 7.33 -4.15 -1.99
CA GLN A 44 6.80 -3.55 -0.76
C GLN A 44 7.92 -3.30 0.28
N ILE A 45 8.88 -4.20 0.40
CA ILE A 45 10.05 -4.02 1.27
C ILE A 45 10.91 -2.87 0.73
N PHE A 46 11.25 -2.90 -0.55
CA PHE A 46 12.11 -1.89 -1.18
C PHE A 46 11.52 -0.47 -1.06
N LYS A 47 10.22 -0.31 -1.24
CA LYS A 47 9.52 0.96 -0.97
C LYS A 47 9.83 1.49 0.43
N THR A 48 9.94 0.63 1.44
CA THR A 48 10.21 1.06 2.81
C THR A 48 11.58 1.73 2.92
N PHE A 49 12.57 1.21 2.23
CA PHE A 49 13.90 1.83 2.15
C PHE A 49 13.85 3.17 1.42
N ILE A 50 13.14 3.26 0.30
CA ILE A 50 12.98 4.53 -0.44
C ILE A 50 12.34 5.61 0.44
N LEU A 51 11.31 5.26 1.22
CA LEU A 51 10.60 6.21 2.07
C LEU A 51 11.37 6.57 3.35
N PHE A 52 12.37 5.80 3.72
CA PHE A 52 13.16 6.04 4.92
C PHE A 52 13.89 7.40 4.87
N TYR A 53 14.54 7.70 3.74
CA TYR A 53 15.33 8.93 3.58
C TYR A 53 14.49 10.20 3.68
N PRO A 54 13.40 10.40 2.90
CA PRO A 54 12.54 11.57 3.06
C PRO A 54 11.99 11.72 4.47
N LYS A 55 11.57 10.62 5.09
CA LYS A 55 11.05 10.66 6.47
C LYS A 55 12.10 11.08 7.49
N LYS A 56 13.36 10.70 7.28
CA LYS A 56 14.47 11.10 8.14
C LYS A 56 14.83 12.58 7.95
N ILE A 57 14.94 13.04 6.69
CA ILE A 57 15.32 14.41 6.35
C ILE A 57 14.26 15.42 6.84
N PHE A 58 13.00 15.13 6.65
CA PHE A 58 11.89 16.04 6.98
C PHE A 58 11.28 15.79 8.37
N LYS A 59 11.93 14.99 9.23
CA LYS A 59 11.40 14.60 10.54
C LYS A 59 10.99 15.80 11.39
N ASP A 60 11.84 16.81 11.43
CA ASP A 60 11.69 18.00 12.31
C ASP A 60 11.13 19.22 11.54
N SER A 61 10.76 19.06 10.28
CA SER A 61 10.14 20.10 9.47
C SER A 61 8.62 20.16 9.67
N SER A 62 8.03 21.32 9.38
CA SER A 62 6.57 21.49 9.39
C SER A 62 5.85 20.50 8.47
N LEU A 63 6.48 20.12 7.34
CA LEU A 63 5.94 19.14 6.37
C LEU A 63 6.01 17.71 6.89
N GLY A 64 7.01 17.39 7.74
CA GLY A 64 7.20 16.07 8.32
C GLY A 64 6.43 15.84 9.62
N ASN A 65 5.91 16.89 10.23
CA ASN A 65 5.18 16.81 11.48
C ASN A 65 3.79 16.16 11.29
N ARG A 66 3.40 15.38 12.30
CA ARG A 66 2.04 14.85 12.37
C ARG A 66 1.11 15.87 13.02
N PRO A 67 -0.20 15.87 12.67
CA PRO A 67 -1.20 16.67 13.36
C PRO A 67 -1.21 16.37 14.87
N LYS A 68 -1.51 17.39 15.67
CA LYS A 68 -1.67 17.23 17.13
C LYS A 68 -2.77 16.22 17.43
N GLY A 69 -2.51 15.30 18.36
CA GLY A 69 -3.45 14.23 18.73
C GLY A 69 -3.42 13.03 17.80
N ALA A 70 -2.36 12.82 17.04
CA ALA A 70 -2.13 11.61 16.26
C ALA A 70 -2.11 10.36 17.18
N TYR A 71 -2.86 9.32 16.80
CA TYR A 71 -2.96 8.08 17.55
C TYR A 71 -3.03 6.87 16.60
N ASP A 72 -2.62 5.70 17.09
CA ASP A 72 -2.68 4.43 16.35
C ASP A 72 -2.08 4.50 14.93
N CYS A 73 -0.99 5.25 14.78
CA CYS A 73 -0.37 5.47 13.47
C CYS A 73 0.42 4.26 12.96
N ASN A 74 0.83 3.37 13.84
CA ASN A 74 1.52 2.12 13.53
C ASN A 74 0.76 0.95 14.15
N LEU A 75 0.74 -0.19 13.47
CA LEU A 75 -0.05 -1.36 13.87
C LEU A 75 0.26 -1.85 15.30
N PHE A 76 1.52 -1.72 15.73
CA PHE A 76 1.98 -2.20 17.03
C PHE A 76 2.10 -1.08 18.09
N ASN A 77 1.64 0.11 17.78
CA ASN A 77 1.80 1.28 18.63
C ASN A 77 0.44 1.72 19.18
N CYS A 78 -0.23 0.80 19.90
CA CYS A 78 -1.55 0.99 20.48
C CYS A 78 -1.60 2.24 21.38
N GLY A 79 -1.98 3.39 20.83
CA GLY A 79 -2.08 4.67 21.53
C GLY A 79 -0.75 5.39 21.77
N GLY A 80 0.40 4.84 21.35
CA GLY A 80 1.70 5.48 21.49
C GLY A 80 1.92 6.64 20.52
N LYS A 81 2.72 7.64 20.92
CA LYS A 81 3.12 8.73 20.04
C LYS A 81 4.03 8.19 18.93
N PRO A 82 3.74 8.50 17.66
CA PRO A 82 4.59 8.04 16.57
C PRO A 82 5.93 8.78 16.56
N ASN A 83 7.02 8.02 16.55
CA ASN A 83 8.40 8.56 16.64
C ASN A 83 9.03 8.91 15.29
N THR A 84 8.29 8.71 14.19
CA THR A 84 8.82 8.90 12.82
C THR A 84 8.17 10.05 12.10
N GLY A 85 8.92 10.76 11.26
CA GLY A 85 8.39 11.77 10.35
C GLY A 85 7.28 11.21 9.45
N ALA A 86 6.37 12.09 9.04
CA ALA A 86 5.14 11.72 8.35
C ALA A 86 5.00 12.33 6.95
N ILE A 87 6.04 12.92 6.39
CA ILE A 87 5.97 13.66 5.12
C ILE A 87 5.27 12.88 4.00
N ILE A 88 5.50 11.57 3.93
CA ILE A 88 4.87 10.68 2.95
C ILE A 88 4.15 9.57 3.71
N SER A 89 2.86 9.38 3.43
CA SER A 89 2.09 8.29 4.01
C SER A 89 2.52 6.94 3.43
N GLY A 90 3.24 6.14 4.23
CA GLY A 90 3.73 4.83 3.80
C GLY A 90 2.59 3.85 3.49
N HIS A 91 1.44 3.94 4.18
CA HIS A 91 0.25 3.12 3.91
C HIS A 91 -0.34 3.46 2.54
N MET A 92 -0.52 4.75 2.25
CA MET A 92 -1.02 5.20 0.94
C MET A 92 -0.08 4.80 -0.18
N THR A 93 1.23 5.03 -0.01
CA THR A 93 2.25 4.63 -1.00
C THR A 93 2.18 3.12 -1.28
N SER A 94 2.10 2.28 -0.26
CA SER A 94 2.02 0.82 -0.42
C SER A 94 0.83 0.37 -1.23
N ILE A 95 -0.36 0.79 -0.82
CA ILE A 95 -1.61 0.35 -1.45
C ILE A 95 -1.67 0.86 -2.88
N THR A 96 -1.37 2.14 -3.09
CA THR A 96 -1.41 2.74 -4.42
C THR A 96 -0.36 2.13 -5.35
N MET A 97 0.87 1.87 -4.86
CA MET A 97 1.92 1.18 -5.62
C MET A 97 1.47 -0.21 -6.07
N LEU A 98 0.92 -1.00 -5.16
CA LEU A 98 0.45 -2.35 -5.47
C LEU A 98 -0.66 -2.32 -6.52
N PHE A 99 -1.70 -1.50 -6.30
CA PHE A 99 -2.82 -1.42 -7.24
C PHE A 99 -2.40 -0.88 -8.60
N THR A 100 -1.55 0.14 -8.66
CA THR A 100 -1.05 0.67 -9.93
C THR A 100 -0.28 -0.41 -10.70
N SER A 101 0.62 -1.13 -10.04
CA SER A 101 1.39 -2.21 -10.66
C SER A 101 0.49 -3.34 -11.17
N LEU A 102 -0.50 -3.77 -10.38
CA LEU A 102 -1.46 -4.82 -10.76
C LEU A 102 -2.36 -4.37 -11.92
N LEU A 103 -2.94 -3.18 -11.86
CA LEU A 103 -3.83 -2.66 -12.92
C LEU A 103 -3.11 -2.54 -14.26
N LEU A 104 -1.86 -2.05 -14.25
CA LEU A 104 -1.06 -1.99 -15.47
C LEU A 104 -0.74 -3.38 -16.02
N SER A 105 -0.43 -4.34 -15.14
CA SER A 105 -0.17 -5.73 -15.52
C SER A 105 -1.44 -6.40 -16.10
N MET A 106 -2.61 -6.11 -15.55
CA MET A 106 -3.90 -6.62 -16.03
C MET A 106 -4.28 -6.00 -17.37
N ASN A 107 -4.05 -4.70 -17.56
CA ASN A 107 -4.34 -4.02 -18.82
C ASN A 107 -3.51 -4.58 -19.97
N VAL A 108 -2.21 -4.81 -19.76
CA VAL A 108 -1.33 -5.41 -20.79
C VAL A 108 -1.70 -6.88 -21.07
N ALA A 109 -2.25 -7.58 -20.08
CA ALA A 109 -2.72 -8.97 -20.25
C ALA A 109 -4.15 -9.06 -20.80
N ASP A 110 -4.78 -7.94 -21.14
CA ASP A 110 -6.18 -7.83 -21.59
C ASP A 110 -7.21 -8.48 -20.63
N ILE A 111 -6.89 -8.41 -19.33
CA ILE A 111 -7.71 -9.00 -18.24
C ILE A 111 -8.30 -7.86 -17.37
N PHE A 112 -8.37 -6.66 -17.89
CA PHE A 112 -8.85 -5.50 -17.12
C PHE A 112 -10.27 -5.73 -16.60
N ASN A 113 -10.45 -5.60 -15.28
CA ASN A 113 -11.74 -5.75 -14.62
C ASN A 113 -12.13 -4.47 -13.86
N LYS A 114 -13.26 -3.86 -14.23
CA LYS A 114 -13.79 -2.66 -13.57
C LYS A 114 -14.06 -2.88 -12.07
N LYS A 115 -14.44 -4.08 -11.67
CA LYS A 115 -14.68 -4.42 -10.26
C LYS A 115 -13.38 -4.31 -9.44
N ILE A 116 -12.24 -4.75 -9.99
CA ILE A 116 -10.93 -4.61 -9.34
C ILE A 116 -10.56 -3.14 -9.20
N LEU A 117 -10.80 -2.33 -10.24
CA LEU A 117 -10.58 -0.89 -10.15
C LEU A 117 -11.43 -0.26 -9.04
N MET A 118 -12.72 -0.62 -8.96
CA MET A 118 -13.62 -0.13 -7.91
C MET A 118 -13.15 -0.57 -6.52
N LEU A 119 -12.81 -1.85 -6.36
CA LEU A 119 -12.30 -2.38 -5.09
C LEU A 119 -11.01 -1.69 -4.66
N GLY A 120 -10.05 -1.54 -5.57
CA GLY A 120 -8.79 -0.85 -5.30
C GLY A 120 -8.99 0.61 -4.92
N SER A 121 -9.85 1.32 -5.66
CA SER A 121 -10.21 2.70 -5.34
C SER A 121 -10.88 2.81 -3.97
N PHE A 122 -11.79 1.90 -3.63
CA PHE A 122 -12.44 1.84 -2.33
C PHE A 122 -11.41 1.65 -1.20
N ILE A 123 -10.46 0.71 -1.34
CA ILE A 123 -9.42 0.47 -0.34
C ILE A 123 -8.51 1.69 -0.19
N ILE A 124 -8.11 2.34 -1.29
CA ILE A 124 -7.28 3.55 -1.28
C ILE A 124 -8.00 4.68 -0.53
N ILE A 125 -9.27 4.95 -0.87
CA ILE A 125 -10.06 6.02 -0.27
C ILE A 125 -10.28 5.77 1.23
N THR A 126 -10.72 4.58 1.60
CA THR A 126 -11.01 4.23 3.00
C THR A 126 -9.74 4.26 3.86
N THR A 127 -8.61 3.81 3.31
CA THR A 127 -7.32 3.94 4.00
C THR A 127 -6.93 5.41 4.17
N GLY A 128 -7.07 6.24 3.13
CA GLY A 128 -6.79 7.68 3.21
C GLY A 128 -7.63 8.37 4.27
N ILE A 129 -8.93 8.11 4.29
CA ILE A 129 -9.87 8.63 5.31
C ILE A 129 -9.43 8.16 6.72
N SER A 130 -9.12 6.88 6.89
CA SER A 130 -8.63 6.36 8.16
C SER A 130 -7.39 7.10 8.64
N ARG A 131 -6.40 7.31 7.78
CA ARG A 131 -5.14 8.00 8.13
C ARG A 131 -5.36 9.48 8.46
N PHE A 132 -6.34 10.12 7.84
CA PHE A 132 -6.74 11.50 8.14
C PHE A 132 -7.47 11.60 9.48
N LEU A 133 -8.48 10.75 9.72
CA LEU A 133 -9.29 10.77 10.94
C LEU A 133 -8.49 10.40 12.20
N THR A 134 -7.52 9.48 12.08
CA THR A 134 -6.57 9.15 13.15
C THR A 134 -5.50 10.22 13.36
N LYS A 135 -5.54 11.30 12.58
CA LYS A 135 -4.54 12.39 12.61
C LYS A 135 -3.10 11.92 12.37
N CYS A 136 -2.93 10.74 11.77
CA CYS A 136 -1.61 10.20 11.48
C CYS A 136 -0.91 10.94 10.34
N HIS A 137 -1.72 11.49 9.42
CA HIS A 137 -1.24 12.26 8.29
C HIS A 137 -2.16 13.44 7.98
N THR A 138 -1.58 14.53 7.47
CA THR A 138 -2.34 15.60 6.81
C THR A 138 -2.83 15.14 5.44
N LEU A 139 -3.82 15.84 4.88
CA LEU A 139 -4.29 15.57 3.52
C LEU A 139 -3.15 15.64 2.49
N PHE A 140 -2.26 16.63 2.63
CA PHE A 140 -1.07 16.78 1.78
C PHE A 140 -0.18 15.52 1.81
N GLN A 141 0.12 14.99 3.01
CA GLN A 141 0.95 13.80 3.19
C GLN A 141 0.30 12.53 2.61
N ILE A 142 -1.04 12.45 2.64
CA ILE A 142 -1.83 11.36 2.04
C ILE A 142 -1.75 11.43 0.51
N VAL A 143 -2.01 12.60 -0.07
CA VAL A 143 -1.94 12.84 -1.52
C VAL A 143 -0.52 12.59 -2.04
N LEU A 144 0.49 13.09 -1.33
CA LEU A 144 1.90 12.83 -1.68
C LEU A 144 2.23 11.34 -1.62
N GLY A 145 1.66 10.60 -0.66
CA GLY A 145 1.78 9.14 -0.57
C GLY A 145 1.15 8.43 -1.77
N CYS A 146 -0.04 8.85 -2.21
CA CYS A 146 -0.69 8.33 -3.42
C CYS A 146 0.18 8.57 -4.66
N PHE A 147 0.64 9.80 -4.85
CA PHE A 147 1.47 10.17 -6.00
C PHE A 147 2.77 9.37 -6.04
N THR A 148 3.47 9.26 -4.92
CA THR A 148 4.66 8.43 -4.79
C THR A 148 4.35 6.97 -5.10
N GLY A 149 3.20 6.46 -4.63
CA GLY A 149 2.74 5.10 -4.90
C GLY A 149 2.49 4.84 -6.39
N ILE A 150 1.91 5.80 -7.12
CA ILE A 150 1.71 5.70 -8.57
C ILE A 150 3.06 5.60 -9.29
N ILE A 151 4.01 6.47 -8.97
CA ILE A 151 5.36 6.44 -9.57
C ILE A 151 6.05 5.09 -9.32
N LEU A 152 6.07 4.63 -8.07
CA LEU A 152 6.70 3.37 -7.71
C LEU A 152 5.96 2.16 -8.33
N GLY A 153 4.63 2.22 -8.44
CA GLY A 153 3.83 1.20 -9.10
C GLY A 153 4.12 1.10 -10.59
N PHE A 154 4.25 2.23 -11.27
CA PHE A 154 4.66 2.29 -12.66
C PHE A 154 6.09 1.76 -12.85
N THR A 155 7.02 2.14 -11.98
CA THR A 155 8.40 1.64 -11.99
C THR A 155 8.44 0.12 -11.78
N SER A 156 7.68 -0.39 -10.80
CA SER A 156 7.53 -1.82 -10.55
C SER A 156 7.00 -2.55 -11.78
N PHE A 157 5.96 -2.01 -12.44
CA PHE A 157 5.43 -2.58 -13.67
C PHE A 157 6.49 -2.59 -14.81
N LYS A 158 7.27 -1.53 -14.98
CA LYS A 158 8.34 -1.48 -15.96
C LYS A 158 9.43 -2.53 -15.69
N ILE A 159 9.82 -2.72 -14.44
CA ILE A 159 10.76 -3.78 -14.05
C ILE A 159 10.18 -5.16 -14.39
N GLN A 160 8.88 -5.40 -14.11
CA GLN A 160 8.22 -6.66 -14.50
C GLN A 160 8.30 -6.91 -16.01
N SER A 161 8.14 -5.87 -16.82
CA SER A 161 8.16 -6.02 -18.29
C SER A 161 9.55 -6.37 -18.82
N LEU A 162 10.62 -6.11 -18.07
CA LEU A 162 11.99 -6.48 -18.42
C LEU A 162 12.34 -7.92 -18.03
N ILE A 163 11.52 -8.56 -17.19
CA ILE A 163 11.73 -9.95 -16.77
C ILE A 163 11.14 -10.88 -17.83
N THR A 164 11.99 -11.45 -18.69
CA THR A 164 11.58 -12.34 -19.79
C THR A 164 11.46 -13.81 -19.40
N ASN A 165 11.64 -14.16 -18.13
CA ASN A 165 11.60 -15.54 -17.66
C ASN A 165 10.19 -16.14 -17.80
N ASN A 166 10.09 -17.28 -18.53
CA ASN A 166 8.84 -17.99 -18.80
C ASN A 166 8.10 -18.38 -17.50
N ARG A 167 8.82 -18.80 -16.47
CA ARG A 167 8.25 -19.12 -15.16
C ARG A 167 7.58 -17.89 -14.54
N PHE A 168 8.27 -16.75 -14.52
CA PHE A 168 7.73 -15.50 -13.97
C PHE A 168 6.45 -15.08 -14.68
N ASN A 169 6.43 -15.14 -16.03
CA ASN A 169 5.24 -14.79 -16.81
C ASN A 169 4.08 -15.75 -16.56
N LYS A 170 4.33 -17.06 -16.44
CA LYS A 170 3.32 -18.06 -16.09
C LYS A 170 2.73 -17.77 -14.70
N ASP A 171 3.58 -17.48 -13.73
CA ASP A 171 3.19 -17.17 -12.35
C ASP A 171 2.40 -15.87 -12.27
N LYS A 172 2.81 -14.84 -13.03
CA LYS A 172 2.08 -13.59 -13.18
C LYS A 172 0.66 -13.85 -13.68
N ASN A 173 0.51 -14.61 -14.76
CA ASN A 173 -0.80 -14.91 -15.34
C ASN A 173 -1.70 -15.67 -14.36
N LYS A 174 -1.15 -16.60 -13.55
CA LYS A 174 -1.93 -17.28 -12.49
C LYS A 174 -2.50 -16.28 -11.48
N VAL A 175 -1.68 -15.36 -10.99
CA VAL A 175 -2.13 -14.33 -10.02
C VAL A 175 -3.19 -13.41 -10.65
N LEU A 176 -2.95 -12.94 -11.89
CA LEU A 176 -3.89 -12.07 -12.58
C LEU A 176 -5.25 -12.77 -12.86
N ASN A 177 -5.24 -14.06 -13.16
CA ASN A 177 -6.47 -14.83 -13.36
C ASN A 177 -7.31 -14.98 -12.08
N ILE A 178 -6.68 -15.01 -10.89
CA ILE A 178 -7.44 -14.96 -9.63
C ILE A 178 -8.26 -13.67 -9.56
N PHE A 179 -7.66 -12.54 -9.93
CA PHE A 179 -8.38 -11.26 -9.97
C PHE A 179 -9.44 -11.16 -11.08
N LYS A 180 -9.33 -11.95 -12.15
CA LYS A 180 -10.38 -12.01 -13.19
C LYS A 180 -11.68 -12.66 -12.68
N LEU A 181 -11.57 -13.58 -11.72
CA LEU A 181 -12.71 -14.31 -11.16
C LEU A 181 -13.53 -13.51 -10.13
N ILE A 182 -12.97 -12.40 -9.59
CA ILE A 182 -13.64 -11.47 -8.68
C ILE A 182 -14.43 -10.43 -9.47
#